data_841f362a1377301b1ef7f5804e013f81
#
_entry.id   841f362a1377301b1ef7f5804e013f81
#
_cell.length_a   1.000
_cell.length_b   1.000
_cell.length_c   1.000
_cell.angle_alpha   90.00
_cell.angle_beta   90.00
_cell.angle_gamma   90.00
#
_symmetry.space_group_name_H-M   'P 1'
#
loop_
_entity.id
_entity.type
_entity.pdbx_description
1 polymer ?
#
loop_
_entity_poly.entity_id
_entity_poly.type
_entity_poly.pdbx_seq_one_letter_code
_entity_poly.pdbx_strand_id
1 'polypeptide(L)'
;MDEQINNNYNRAQSIYREGIENNVNSLQYFDDLLNCNISEFIIKAGKDWKNFDVDTAMDFFISNNNIEAFYHAGIYWKNFNYERGINAIIEWGNDEYIFRAGRFWKQFDYNRGLSKLVQLQSAKYIYHAGLDWKQFDFTKGFNALMLIGDPEYIFYAGTHWTVFNHSVATDKLIFIGDCEYIYKAGYQWEWFDYYNGWKILESKIVEGRSWRGKALQTDVWKNALKKIWEKAIANK
;
A
#
# COMPACT_ATOMS: atom_id res chain seq x y z
N MET A 1 -32.07 16.22 -8.59
CA MET A 1 -31.06 15.43 -7.84
C MET A 1 -30.36 16.27 -6.78
N ASP A 2 -29.95 17.49 -7.09
CA ASP A 2 -29.22 18.37 -6.14
C ASP A 2 -30.06 18.83 -4.93
N GLU A 3 -31.36 19.08 -5.11
CA GLU A 3 -32.26 19.57 -4.03
C GLU A 3 -32.52 18.48 -2.97
N GLN A 4 -32.67 17.22 -3.38
CA GLN A 4 -32.86 16.09 -2.44
C GLN A 4 -31.58 15.76 -1.65
N ILE A 5 -30.42 15.87 -2.31
CA ILE A 5 -29.12 15.68 -1.64
C ILE A 5 -28.91 16.79 -0.61
N ASN A 6 -29.23 18.03 -0.98
CA ASN A 6 -29.10 19.18 -0.10
C ASN A 6 -30.05 19.10 1.11
N ASN A 7 -31.29 18.61 0.91
CA ASN A 7 -32.23 18.36 1.97
C ASN A 7 -31.76 17.29 2.95
N ASN A 8 -31.23 16.18 2.44
CA ASN A 8 -30.67 15.10 3.28
C ASN A 8 -29.43 15.57 4.06
N TYR A 9 -28.56 16.36 3.44
CA TYR A 9 -27.40 16.94 4.11
C TYR A 9 -27.80 17.84 5.29
N ASN A 10 -28.73 18.79 5.06
CA ASN A 10 -29.20 19.69 6.09
C ASN A 10 -29.92 18.93 7.23
N ARG A 11 -30.71 17.92 6.90
CA ARG A 11 -31.37 17.04 7.88
C ARG A 11 -30.32 16.28 8.72
N ALA A 12 -29.34 15.66 8.08
CA ALA A 12 -28.26 14.93 8.78
C ALA A 12 -27.47 15.86 9.71
N GLN A 13 -27.20 17.09 9.28
CA GLN A 13 -26.53 18.10 10.09
C GLN A 13 -27.35 18.48 11.33
N SER A 14 -28.67 18.67 11.17
CA SER A 14 -29.57 18.96 12.31
C SER A 14 -29.58 17.82 13.31
N ILE A 15 -29.80 16.59 12.85
CA ILE A 15 -29.81 15.39 13.68
C ILE A 15 -28.48 15.23 14.44
N TYR A 16 -27.33 15.43 13.75
CA TYR A 16 -26.02 15.35 14.38
C TYR A 16 -25.88 16.37 15.53
N ARG A 17 -26.30 17.65 15.33
CA ARG A 17 -26.25 18.70 16.35
C ARG A 17 -27.17 18.39 17.54
N GLU A 18 -28.39 17.98 17.27
CA GLU A 18 -29.33 17.56 18.29
C GLU A 18 -28.80 16.40 19.14
N GLY A 19 -28.12 15.45 18.51
CA GLY A 19 -27.47 14.33 19.21
C GLY A 19 -26.36 14.78 20.17
N ILE A 20 -25.63 15.85 19.86
CA ILE A 20 -24.65 16.46 20.77
C ILE A 20 -25.33 17.18 21.93
N GLU A 21 -26.28 18.08 21.60
CA GLU A 21 -26.91 18.97 22.56
C GLU A 21 -27.77 18.25 23.59
N ASN A 22 -28.52 17.25 23.14
CA ASN A 22 -29.47 16.53 23.99
C ASN A 22 -28.89 15.27 24.64
N ASN A 23 -27.62 14.95 24.36
CA ASN A 23 -26.98 13.73 24.87
C ASN A 23 -27.82 12.47 24.59
N VAL A 24 -28.34 12.38 23.37
CA VAL A 24 -29.48 11.56 22.99
C VAL A 24 -29.17 10.07 23.12
N ASN A 25 -30.03 9.39 23.87
CA ASN A 25 -30.08 7.93 24.02
C ASN A 25 -31.08 7.27 23.06
N SER A 26 -31.61 7.97 22.04
CA SER A 26 -32.68 7.39 21.28
C SER A 26 -32.19 6.72 20.00
N LEU A 27 -32.50 5.45 19.88
CA LEU A 27 -32.34 4.67 18.65
C LEU A 27 -32.94 5.39 17.42
N GLN A 28 -34.02 6.14 17.62
CA GLN A 28 -34.69 6.86 16.56
C GLN A 28 -33.81 7.93 15.86
N TYR A 29 -33.04 8.74 16.63
CA TYR A 29 -32.13 9.71 16.02
C TYR A 29 -31.00 9.05 15.25
N PHE A 30 -30.54 7.90 15.75
CA PHE A 30 -29.49 7.13 15.07
C PHE A 30 -30.01 6.57 13.74
N ASP A 31 -31.19 5.97 13.74
CA ASP A 31 -31.85 5.46 12.52
C ASP A 31 -32.13 6.59 11.52
N ASP A 32 -32.61 7.74 12.00
CA ASP A 32 -32.83 8.91 11.17
C ASP A 32 -31.54 9.42 10.53
N LEU A 33 -30.41 9.39 11.26
CA LEU A 33 -29.10 9.76 10.74
C LEU A 33 -28.64 8.78 9.65
N LEU A 34 -28.78 7.47 9.88
CA LEU A 34 -28.45 6.45 8.88
C LEU A 34 -29.33 6.59 7.62
N ASN A 35 -30.62 6.89 7.79
CA ASN A 35 -31.57 7.11 6.69
C ASN A 35 -31.22 8.31 5.81
N CYS A 36 -30.53 9.33 6.36
CA CYS A 36 -30.01 10.43 5.56
C CYS A 36 -28.90 9.98 4.61
N ASN A 37 -28.20 8.90 4.91
CA ASN A 37 -27.11 8.32 4.13
C ASN A 37 -25.96 9.32 3.81
N ILE A 38 -25.65 10.20 4.77
CA ILE A 38 -24.52 11.14 4.67
C ILE A 38 -23.40 10.68 5.59
N SER A 39 -22.45 9.96 5.03
CA SER A 39 -21.35 9.28 5.75
C SER A 39 -20.57 10.21 6.68
N GLU A 40 -20.37 11.47 6.26
CA GLU A 40 -19.68 12.49 7.04
C GLU A 40 -20.28 12.66 8.45
N PHE A 41 -21.62 12.75 8.55
CA PHE A 41 -22.29 12.94 9.85
C PHE A 41 -22.35 11.66 10.66
N ILE A 42 -22.42 10.50 10.02
CA ILE A 42 -22.32 9.20 10.71
C ILE A 42 -20.94 9.05 11.36
N ILE A 43 -19.87 9.40 10.62
CA ILE A 43 -18.49 9.37 11.14
C ILE A 43 -18.32 10.35 12.30
N LYS A 44 -18.84 11.59 12.17
CA LYS A 44 -18.82 12.59 13.23
C LYS A 44 -19.60 12.15 14.47
N ALA A 45 -20.79 11.56 14.30
CA ALA A 45 -21.59 11.06 15.40
C ALA A 45 -20.86 9.96 16.18
N GLY A 46 -20.22 9.00 15.50
CA GLY A 46 -19.43 7.95 16.15
C GLY A 46 -18.20 8.46 16.91
N LYS A 47 -17.67 9.62 16.52
CA LYS A 47 -16.59 10.30 17.22
C LYS A 47 -17.09 11.06 18.47
N ASP A 48 -18.24 11.76 18.36
CA ASP A 48 -18.64 12.83 19.27
C ASP A 48 -19.81 12.44 20.18
N TRP A 49 -20.71 11.53 19.75
CA TRP A 49 -21.84 11.08 20.55
C TRP A 49 -21.39 10.11 21.63
N LYS A 50 -22.00 10.20 22.83
CA LYS A 50 -21.66 9.32 23.96
C LYS A 50 -22.18 7.89 23.79
N ASN A 51 -23.37 7.76 23.21
CA ASN A 51 -24.10 6.49 23.07
C ASN A 51 -24.32 6.18 21.58
N PHE A 52 -23.24 6.17 20.82
CA PHE A 52 -23.27 5.81 19.41
C PHE A 52 -23.22 4.29 19.24
N ASP A 53 -24.17 3.73 18.50
CA ASP A 53 -24.19 2.30 18.16
C ASP A 53 -23.19 2.02 17.02
N VAL A 54 -21.98 1.67 17.44
CA VAL A 54 -20.86 1.39 16.53
C VAL A 54 -21.15 0.17 15.66
N ASP A 55 -21.75 -0.87 16.21
CA ASP A 55 -21.97 -2.13 15.48
C ASP A 55 -23.00 -1.95 14.36
N THR A 56 -24.12 -1.30 14.65
CA THR A 56 -25.14 -0.99 13.62
C THR A 56 -24.57 -0.06 12.54
N ALA A 57 -23.76 0.96 12.92
CA ALA A 57 -23.14 1.84 11.95
C ALA A 57 -22.08 1.11 11.08
N MET A 58 -21.34 0.17 11.65
CA MET A 58 -20.43 -0.70 10.88
C MET A 58 -21.21 -1.56 9.90
N ASP A 59 -22.33 -2.17 10.32
CA ASP A 59 -23.22 -2.93 9.43
C ASP A 59 -23.74 -2.08 8.27
N PHE A 60 -24.15 -0.85 8.58
CA PHE A 60 -24.62 0.10 7.57
C PHE A 60 -23.54 0.36 6.50
N PHE A 61 -22.30 0.67 6.88
CA PHE A 61 -21.24 0.90 5.90
C PHE A 61 -20.86 -0.36 5.11
N ILE A 62 -20.86 -1.53 5.77
CA ILE A 62 -20.59 -2.83 5.12
C ILE A 62 -21.67 -3.12 4.08
N SER A 63 -22.95 -3.01 4.46
CA SER A 63 -24.08 -3.30 3.57
C SER A 63 -24.16 -2.35 2.37
N ASN A 64 -23.73 -1.11 2.54
CA ASN A 64 -23.67 -0.11 1.48
C ASN A 64 -22.35 -0.14 0.68
N ASN A 65 -21.44 -1.07 0.97
CA ASN A 65 -20.12 -1.19 0.36
C ASN A 65 -19.31 0.13 0.40
N ASN A 66 -19.45 0.88 1.51
CA ASN A 66 -18.82 2.19 1.67
C ASN A 66 -17.48 2.05 2.40
N ILE A 67 -16.48 1.53 1.69
CA ILE A 67 -15.15 1.23 2.23
C ILE A 67 -14.44 2.49 2.75
N GLU A 68 -14.61 3.63 2.10
CA GLU A 68 -13.98 4.89 2.49
C GLU A 68 -14.50 5.37 3.85
N ALA A 69 -15.84 5.44 4.02
CA ALA A 69 -16.44 5.84 5.28
C ALA A 69 -16.10 4.85 6.40
N PHE A 70 -16.12 3.56 6.10
CA PHE A 70 -15.74 2.51 7.04
C PHE A 70 -14.28 2.63 7.50
N TYR A 71 -13.36 2.89 6.57
CA TYR A 71 -11.96 3.14 6.89
C TYR A 71 -11.80 4.35 7.83
N HIS A 72 -12.50 5.45 7.57
CA HIS A 72 -12.49 6.63 8.42
C HIS A 72 -13.11 6.37 9.80
N ALA A 73 -14.15 5.54 9.88
CA ALA A 73 -14.70 5.07 11.16
C ALA A 73 -13.61 4.41 12.03
N GLY A 74 -12.77 3.55 11.45
CA GLY A 74 -11.65 2.90 12.14
C GLY A 74 -10.56 3.87 12.64
N ILE A 75 -10.45 5.06 12.03
CA ILE A 75 -9.52 6.10 12.51
C ILE A 75 -10.13 6.89 13.67
N TYR A 76 -11.41 7.26 13.57
CA TYR A 76 -12.00 8.28 14.43
C TYR A 76 -12.83 7.73 15.60
N TRP A 77 -13.45 6.55 15.46
CA TRP A 77 -14.33 6.01 16.49
C TRP A 77 -13.55 5.41 17.66
N LYS A 78 -13.97 5.75 18.87
CA LYS A 78 -13.31 5.29 20.11
C LYS A 78 -13.47 3.78 20.33
N ASN A 79 -14.67 3.27 20.03
CA ASN A 79 -15.08 1.89 20.29
C ASN A 79 -15.16 1.06 19.01
N PHE A 80 -14.40 1.45 17.95
CA PHE A 80 -14.37 0.68 16.71
C PHE A 80 -13.91 -0.74 16.94
N ASN A 81 -14.68 -1.70 16.45
CA ASN A 81 -14.34 -3.11 16.52
C ASN A 81 -13.30 -3.46 15.44
N TYR A 82 -12.01 -3.40 15.79
CA TYR A 82 -10.92 -3.62 14.82
C TYR A 82 -10.89 -5.05 14.28
N GLU A 83 -11.26 -6.07 15.05
CA GLU A 83 -11.32 -7.45 14.53
C GLU A 83 -12.34 -7.56 13.40
N ARG A 84 -13.54 -7.05 13.61
CA ARG A 84 -14.58 -6.96 12.60
C ARG A 84 -14.17 -6.06 11.44
N GLY A 85 -13.50 -4.95 11.76
CA GLY A 85 -12.97 -4.00 10.77
C GLY A 85 -11.96 -4.65 9.82
N ILE A 86 -11.01 -5.41 10.36
CA ILE A 86 -10.02 -6.13 9.58
C ILE A 86 -10.68 -7.19 8.69
N ASN A 87 -11.67 -7.92 9.21
CA ASN A 87 -12.42 -8.89 8.42
C ASN A 87 -13.07 -8.23 7.19
N ALA A 88 -13.77 -7.13 7.38
CA ALA A 88 -14.46 -6.41 6.30
C ALA A 88 -13.47 -5.84 5.27
N ILE A 89 -12.40 -5.17 5.69
CA ILE A 89 -11.38 -4.61 4.78
C ILE A 89 -10.71 -5.70 3.94
N ILE A 90 -10.41 -6.85 4.54
CA ILE A 90 -9.81 -8.00 3.84
C ILE A 90 -10.82 -8.63 2.87
N GLU A 91 -12.09 -8.75 3.23
CA GLU A 91 -13.13 -9.29 2.38
C GLU A 91 -13.36 -8.42 1.14
N TRP A 92 -13.45 -7.11 1.29
CA TRP A 92 -13.53 -6.19 0.15
C TRP A 92 -12.34 -6.28 -0.81
N GLY A 93 -11.17 -6.63 -0.29
CA GLY A 93 -10.00 -6.87 -1.14
C GLY A 93 -9.48 -5.64 -1.87
N ASN A 94 -9.71 -4.44 -1.34
CA ASN A 94 -9.11 -3.23 -1.87
C ASN A 94 -7.73 -3.02 -1.23
N ASP A 95 -6.69 -3.17 -2.02
CA ASP A 95 -5.29 -3.15 -1.58
C ASP A 95 -4.86 -1.81 -0.96
N GLU A 96 -5.37 -0.70 -1.48
CA GLU A 96 -5.11 0.63 -0.94
C GLU A 96 -5.67 0.78 0.48
N TYR A 97 -6.93 0.36 0.71
CA TYR A 97 -7.53 0.47 2.04
C TYR A 97 -6.97 -0.54 3.04
N ILE A 98 -6.52 -1.72 2.59
CA ILE A 98 -5.77 -2.66 3.43
C ILE A 98 -4.46 -2.01 3.90
N PHE A 99 -3.70 -1.40 2.97
CA PHE A 99 -2.48 -0.69 3.29
C PHE A 99 -2.74 0.48 4.26
N ARG A 100 -3.72 1.32 3.95
CA ARG A 100 -4.09 2.49 4.78
C ARG A 100 -4.55 2.09 6.17
N ALA A 101 -5.34 1.02 6.32
CA ALA A 101 -5.76 0.50 7.62
C ALA A 101 -4.55 0.07 8.46
N GLY A 102 -3.59 -0.66 7.89
CA GLY A 102 -2.35 -1.03 8.56
C GLY A 102 -1.49 0.15 8.99
N ARG A 103 -1.54 1.26 8.25
CA ARG A 103 -0.80 2.47 8.56
C ARG A 103 -1.45 3.34 9.64
N PHE A 104 -2.78 3.47 9.64
CA PHE A 104 -3.47 4.50 10.41
C PHE A 104 -4.40 3.98 11.51
N TRP A 105 -4.85 2.72 11.44
CA TRP A 105 -5.69 2.16 12.48
C TRP A 105 -4.87 1.88 13.75
N LYS A 106 -5.50 2.02 14.91
CA LYS A 106 -4.85 1.79 16.21
C LYS A 106 -4.47 0.32 16.41
N GLN A 107 -5.27 -0.59 15.89
CA GLN A 107 -5.03 -2.03 15.90
C GLN A 107 -5.22 -2.57 14.48
N PHE A 108 -4.27 -3.39 14.02
CA PHE A 108 -4.31 -4.03 12.72
C PHE A 108 -3.56 -5.36 12.76
N ASP A 109 -4.10 -6.37 12.13
CA ASP A 109 -3.41 -7.65 11.93
C ASP A 109 -2.52 -7.57 10.67
N TYR A 110 -1.26 -7.22 10.88
CA TYR A 110 -0.28 -7.04 9.80
C TYR A 110 -0.04 -8.32 9.01
N ASN A 111 -0.11 -9.50 9.66
CA ASN A 111 0.09 -10.77 8.98
C ASN A 111 -1.06 -11.09 8.02
N ARG A 112 -2.29 -10.87 8.42
CA ARG A 112 -3.48 -11.04 7.58
C ARG A 112 -3.50 -10.01 6.47
N GLY A 113 -3.21 -8.74 6.77
CA GLY A 113 -3.10 -7.66 5.79
C GLY A 113 -2.06 -7.96 4.71
N LEU A 114 -0.83 -8.34 5.12
CA LEU A 114 0.23 -8.71 4.16
C LEU A 114 -0.16 -9.94 3.33
N SER A 115 -0.76 -10.96 3.95
CA SER A 115 -1.22 -12.14 3.22
C SER A 115 -2.23 -11.78 2.13
N LYS A 116 -3.14 -10.84 2.43
CA LYS A 116 -4.13 -10.38 1.43
C LYS A 116 -3.47 -9.57 0.32
N LEU A 117 -2.55 -8.66 0.63
CA LEU A 117 -1.80 -7.92 -0.39
C LEU A 117 -1.01 -8.86 -1.33
N VAL A 118 -0.43 -9.93 -0.77
CA VAL A 118 0.23 -10.98 -1.57
C VAL A 118 -0.77 -11.71 -2.46
N GLN A 119 -1.93 -12.10 -1.94
CA GLN A 119 -3.00 -12.73 -2.73
C GLN A 119 -3.48 -11.84 -3.88
N LEU A 120 -3.56 -10.53 -3.66
CA LEU A 120 -3.94 -9.52 -4.65
C LEU A 120 -2.81 -9.18 -5.63
N GLN A 121 -1.61 -9.73 -5.44
CA GLN A 121 -0.41 -9.44 -6.22
C GLN A 121 -0.07 -7.93 -6.25
N SER A 122 -0.31 -7.25 -5.14
CA SER A 122 -0.16 -5.81 -5.02
C SER A 122 1.26 -5.41 -4.66
N ALA A 123 2.19 -5.46 -5.61
CA ALA A 123 3.61 -5.13 -5.40
C ALA A 123 3.78 -3.73 -4.81
N LYS A 124 3.02 -2.76 -5.31
CA LYS A 124 3.01 -1.38 -4.81
C LYS A 124 2.74 -1.30 -3.31
N TYR A 125 1.64 -1.89 -2.85
CA TYR A 125 1.26 -1.75 -1.44
C TYR A 125 2.02 -2.70 -0.53
N ILE A 126 2.59 -3.80 -1.03
CA ILE A 126 3.58 -4.61 -0.30
C ILE A 126 4.84 -3.77 -0.04
N TYR A 127 5.35 -3.06 -1.06
CA TYR A 127 6.49 -2.16 -0.91
C TYR A 127 6.22 -1.05 0.12
N HIS A 128 5.09 -0.34 -0.02
CA HIS A 128 4.72 0.72 0.92
C HIS A 128 4.48 0.21 2.35
N ALA A 129 3.92 -1.00 2.51
CA ALA A 129 3.75 -1.62 3.82
C ALA A 129 5.10 -1.84 4.53
N GLY A 130 6.14 -2.22 3.79
CA GLY A 130 7.51 -2.35 4.31
C GLY A 130 8.13 -1.02 4.76
N LEU A 131 7.63 0.12 4.27
CA LEU A 131 8.07 1.45 4.72
C LEU A 131 7.28 1.97 5.92
N ASP A 132 5.97 1.75 5.92
CA ASP A 132 5.04 2.53 6.74
C ASP A 132 4.38 1.72 7.87
N TRP A 133 4.31 0.39 7.76
CA TRP A 133 3.67 -0.42 8.79
C TRP A 133 4.57 -0.59 10.01
N LYS A 134 3.97 -0.52 11.20
CA LYS A 134 4.69 -0.71 12.48
C LYS A 134 5.31 -2.09 12.64
N GLN A 135 4.68 -3.10 12.04
CA GLN A 135 5.16 -4.47 11.99
C GLN A 135 5.05 -4.97 10.54
N PHE A 136 6.17 -5.35 9.97
CA PHE A 136 6.22 -5.88 8.62
C PHE A 136 7.16 -7.09 8.55
N ASP A 137 6.67 -8.18 7.99
CA ASP A 137 7.49 -9.36 7.70
C ASP A 137 8.25 -9.14 6.39
N PHE A 138 9.49 -8.63 6.49
CA PHE A 138 10.36 -8.38 5.34
C PHE A 138 10.66 -9.64 4.53
N THR A 139 10.76 -10.82 5.17
CA THR A 139 10.99 -12.08 4.46
C THR A 139 9.81 -12.42 3.58
N LYS A 140 8.60 -12.36 4.12
CA LYS A 140 7.37 -12.62 3.38
C LYS A 140 7.15 -11.59 2.28
N GLY A 141 7.35 -10.30 2.59
CA GLY A 141 7.24 -9.22 1.62
C GLY A 141 8.24 -9.34 0.47
N PHE A 142 9.50 -9.64 0.78
CA PHE A 142 10.53 -9.90 -0.21
C PHE A 142 10.17 -11.06 -1.14
N ASN A 143 9.81 -12.21 -0.58
CA ASN A 143 9.42 -13.38 -1.37
C ASN A 143 8.21 -13.08 -2.27
N ALA A 144 7.26 -12.30 -1.77
CA ALA A 144 6.11 -11.86 -2.56
C ALA A 144 6.52 -10.98 -3.76
N LEU A 145 7.39 -9.98 -3.54
CA LEU A 145 7.90 -9.14 -4.64
C LEU A 145 8.67 -9.97 -5.67
N MET A 146 9.49 -10.94 -5.23
CA MET A 146 10.19 -11.85 -6.15
C MET A 146 9.22 -12.72 -6.95
N LEU A 147 8.13 -13.17 -6.35
CA LEU A 147 7.10 -13.96 -7.03
C LEU A 147 6.31 -13.13 -8.05
N ILE A 148 5.84 -11.95 -7.65
CA ILE A 148 5.10 -11.02 -8.51
C ILE A 148 5.97 -10.58 -9.69
N GLY A 149 7.23 -10.25 -9.44
CA GLY A 149 8.19 -9.92 -10.48
C GLY A 149 8.00 -8.53 -11.08
N ASP A 150 7.44 -7.58 -10.35
CA ASP A 150 7.38 -6.19 -10.75
C ASP A 150 8.76 -5.53 -10.54
N PRO A 151 9.50 -5.16 -11.62
CA PRO A 151 10.87 -4.67 -11.49
C PRO A 151 10.97 -3.33 -10.78
N GLU A 152 9.94 -2.49 -10.88
CA GLU A 152 9.87 -1.18 -10.22
C GLU A 152 9.87 -1.34 -8.70
N TYR A 153 8.97 -2.17 -8.16
CA TYR A 153 8.87 -2.34 -6.71
C TYR A 153 9.95 -3.25 -6.13
N ILE A 154 10.53 -4.15 -6.93
CA ILE A 154 11.77 -4.86 -6.56
C ILE A 154 12.91 -3.85 -6.37
N PHE A 155 13.09 -2.94 -7.33
CA PHE A 155 14.12 -1.91 -7.27
C PHE A 155 13.91 -0.97 -6.08
N TYR A 156 12.69 -0.44 -5.89
CA TYR A 156 12.43 0.46 -4.77
C TYR A 156 12.58 -0.21 -3.41
N ALA A 157 12.17 -1.46 -3.26
CA ALA A 157 12.40 -2.22 -2.03
C ALA A 157 13.89 -2.38 -1.73
N GLY A 158 14.72 -2.70 -2.73
CA GLY A 158 16.17 -2.78 -2.58
C GLY A 158 16.85 -1.45 -2.25
N THR A 159 16.22 -0.33 -2.61
CA THR A 159 16.75 1.00 -2.32
C THR A 159 16.34 1.50 -0.93
N HIS A 160 15.14 1.14 -0.44
CA HIS A 160 14.56 1.79 0.73
C HIS A 160 14.32 0.86 1.92
N TRP A 161 14.19 -0.46 1.72
CA TRP A 161 13.97 -1.37 2.84
C TRP A 161 15.26 -1.60 3.62
N THR A 162 15.15 -1.70 4.95
CA THR A 162 16.28 -1.95 5.85
C THR A 162 16.78 -3.38 5.80
N VAL A 163 15.92 -4.32 5.41
CA VAL A 163 16.24 -5.74 5.25
C VAL A 163 15.86 -6.16 3.83
N PHE A 164 16.88 -6.43 3.00
CA PHE A 164 16.69 -6.81 1.61
C PHE A 164 17.82 -7.67 1.08
N ASN A 165 17.51 -8.70 0.29
CA ASN A 165 18.52 -9.57 -0.32
C ASN A 165 18.82 -9.11 -1.76
N HIS A 166 19.81 -8.22 -1.88
CA HIS A 166 20.21 -7.63 -3.18
C HIS A 166 20.70 -8.68 -4.18
N SER A 167 21.38 -9.75 -3.73
CA SER A 167 21.87 -10.79 -4.65
C SER A 167 20.71 -11.50 -5.37
N VAL A 168 19.74 -11.99 -4.60
CA VAL A 168 18.55 -12.67 -5.18
C VAL A 168 17.72 -11.71 -6.02
N ALA A 169 17.59 -10.46 -5.59
CA ALA A 169 16.85 -9.46 -6.34
C ALA A 169 17.55 -9.06 -7.65
N THR A 170 18.88 -9.00 -7.67
CA THR A 170 19.66 -8.76 -8.89
C THR A 170 19.42 -9.88 -9.89
N ASP A 171 19.50 -11.15 -9.48
CA ASP A 171 19.21 -12.29 -10.35
C ASP A 171 17.78 -12.22 -10.91
N LYS A 172 16.82 -11.80 -10.09
CA LYS A 172 15.44 -11.64 -10.53
C LYS A 172 15.28 -10.51 -11.55
N LEU A 173 15.89 -9.32 -11.32
CA LEU A 173 15.85 -8.21 -12.29
C LEU A 173 16.51 -8.59 -13.62
N ILE A 174 17.63 -9.30 -13.57
CA ILE A 174 18.32 -9.82 -14.76
C ILE A 174 17.43 -10.80 -15.51
N PHE A 175 16.78 -11.73 -14.80
CA PHE A 175 15.83 -12.67 -15.37
C PHE A 175 14.63 -12.00 -16.04
N ILE A 176 14.05 -10.97 -15.41
CA ILE A 176 12.97 -10.14 -15.99
C ILE A 176 13.48 -9.43 -17.24
N GLY A 177 14.71 -8.94 -17.21
CA GLY A 177 15.37 -8.28 -18.34
C GLY A 177 14.88 -6.87 -18.59
N ASP A 178 14.34 -6.16 -17.58
CA ASP A 178 13.99 -4.75 -17.69
C ASP A 178 15.25 -3.89 -17.59
N CYS A 179 15.65 -3.28 -18.70
CA CYS A 179 16.89 -2.53 -18.81
C CYS A 179 16.92 -1.29 -17.92
N GLU A 180 15.79 -0.64 -17.68
CA GLU A 180 15.72 0.55 -16.84
C GLU A 180 16.06 0.22 -15.39
N TYR A 181 15.42 -0.81 -14.84
CA TYR A 181 15.62 -1.19 -13.45
C TYR A 181 16.93 -1.95 -13.21
N ILE A 182 17.44 -2.69 -14.21
CA ILE A 182 18.80 -3.24 -14.20
C ILE A 182 19.83 -2.11 -14.11
N TYR A 183 19.69 -1.07 -14.95
CA TYR A 183 20.59 0.08 -14.92
C TYR A 183 20.52 0.85 -13.59
N LYS A 184 19.30 1.14 -13.11
CA LYS A 184 19.08 1.84 -11.84
C LYS A 184 19.63 1.06 -10.65
N ALA A 185 19.40 -0.24 -10.57
CA ALA A 185 19.91 -1.11 -9.52
C ALA A 185 21.44 -1.12 -9.51
N GLY A 186 22.09 -1.30 -10.65
CA GLY A 186 23.55 -1.25 -10.76
C GLY A 186 24.13 0.14 -10.44
N TYR A 187 23.35 1.22 -10.54
CA TYR A 187 23.77 2.56 -10.16
C TYR A 187 23.63 2.83 -8.65
N GLN A 188 22.58 2.30 -8.01
CA GLN A 188 22.21 2.66 -6.63
C GLN A 188 22.50 1.58 -5.58
N TRP A 189 22.45 0.31 -5.97
CA TRP A 189 22.61 -0.77 -5.01
C TRP A 189 24.09 -1.03 -4.71
N GLU A 190 24.43 -1.28 -3.46
CA GLU A 190 25.77 -1.60 -3.02
C GLU A 190 26.27 -2.93 -3.61
N TRP A 191 25.35 -3.91 -3.77
CA TRP A 191 25.61 -5.23 -4.34
C TRP A 191 24.79 -5.43 -5.62
N PHE A 192 25.50 -5.55 -6.75
CA PHE A 192 24.89 -5.80 -8.05
C PHE A 192 25.78 -6.68 -8.93
N ASP A 193 25.20 -7.61 -9.68
CA ASP A 193 25.92 -8.40 -10.68
C ASP A 193 26.09 -7.61 -11.99
N TYR A 194 27.13 -6.80 -12.04
CA TYR A 194 27.42 -5.94 -13.19
C TYR A 194 27.70 -6.74 -14.48
N TYR A 195 28.25 -7.95 -14.37
CA TYR A 195 28.58 -8.75 -15.55
C TYR A 195 27.32 -9.23 -16.27
N ASN A 196 26.41 -9.84 -15.56
CA ASN A 196 25.17 -10.31 -16.16
C ASN A 196 24.20 -9.16 -16.48
N GLY A 197 24.16 -8.14 -15.63
CA GLY A 197 23.39 -6.92 -15.92
C GLY A 197 23.85 -6.25 -17.22
N TRP A 198 25.17 -6.12 -17.44
CA TRP A 198 25.74 -5.58 -18.67
C TRP A 198 25.31 -6.36 -19.92
N LYS A 199 25.33 -7.69 -19.88
CA LYS A 199 24.90 -8.53 -21.02
C LYS A 199 23.47 -8.19 -21.46
N ILE A 200 22.58 -7.95 -20.50
CA ILE A 200 21.20 -7.56 -20.84
C ILE A 200 21.15 -6.17 -21.44
N LEU A 201 21.83 -5.18 -20.83
CA LEU A 201 21.87 -3.81 -21.34
C LEU A 201 22.51 -3.71 -22.75
N GLU A 202 23.49 -4.59 -23.04
CA GLU A 202 24.15 -4.66 -24.36
C GLU A 202 23.25 -5.30 -25.41
N SER A 203 22.46 -6.31 -25.04
CA SER A 203 21.63 -7.08 -25.97
C SER A 203 20.34 -6.36 -26.39
N LYS A 204 19.90 -5.35 -25.63
CA LYS A 204 18.58 -4.70 -25.83
C LYS A 204 18.71 -3.23 -26.18
N ILE A 205 18.01 -2.84 -27.23
CA ILE A 205 17.69 -1.44 -27.55
C ILE A 205 16.18 -1.30 -27.37
N VAL A 206 15.76 -0.52 -26.37
CA VAL A 206 14.34 -0.28 -26.08
C VAL A 206 13.99 1.15 -26.50
N GLU A 207 12.98 1.33 -27.35
CA GLU A 207 12.47 2.64 -27.80
C GLU A 207 13.57 3.58 -28.35
N GLY A 208 14.53 3.04 -29.09
CA GLY A 208 15.64 3.84 -29.63
C GLY A 208 16.65 4.31 -28.59
N ARG A 209 16.52 3.91 -27.33
CA ARG A 209 17.47 4.22 -26.24
C ARG A 209 18.47 3.10 -26.05
N SER A 210 19.74 3.44 -26.08
CA SER A 210 20.82 2.50 -25.73
C SER A 210 21.11 2.57 -24.24
N TRP A 211 20.59 1.62 -23.45
CA TRP A 211 20.91 1.51 -22.03
C TRP A 211 22.39 1.24 -21.80
N ARG A 212 23.05 0.53 -22.73
CA ARG A 212 24.50 0.39 -22.79
C ARG A 212 25.20 1.76 -22.81
N GLY A 213 24.75 2.68 -23.67
CA GLY A 213 25.32 4.03 -23.74
C GLY A 213 25.17 4.81 -22.44
N LYS A 214 24.01 4.69 -21.77
CA LYS A 214 23.79 5.29 -20.45
C LYS A 214 24.73 4.69 -19.38
N ALA A 215 24.87 3.38 -19.32
CA ALA A 215 25.75 2.71 -18.36
C ALA A 215 27.21 3.19 -18.57
N LEU A 216 27.69 3.26 -19.82
CA LEU A 216 29.04 3.72 -20.13
C LEU A 216 29.26 5.24 -19.88
N GLN A 217 28.24 6.02 -19.60
CA GLN A 217 28.38 7.41 -19.20
C GLN A 217 28.54 7.60 -17.67
N THR A 218 28.28 6.56 -16.88
CA THR A 218 28.38 6.63 -15.42
C THR A 218 29.64 5.95 -14.90
N ASP A 219 30.32 6.60 -13.95
CA ASP A 219 31.57 6.08 -13.40
C ASP A 219 31.36 4.80 -12.60
N VAL A 220 30.21 4.61 -11.98
CA VAL A 220 29.85 3.37 -11.26
C VAL A 220 29.93 2.17 -12.19
N TRP A 221 29.24 2.21 -13.34
CA TRP A 221 29.25 1.13 -14.32
C TRP A 221 30.61 0.96 -14.99
N LYS A 222 31.28 2.05 -15.37
CA LYS A 222 32.63 1.99 -15.97
C LYS A 222 33.63 1.31 -15.05
N ASN A 223 33.66 1.71 -13.78
CA ASN A 223 34.61 1.18 -12.83
C ASN A 223 34.35 -0.29 -12.50
N ALA A 224 33.08 -0.69 -12.40
CA ALA A 224 32.70 -2.08 -12.18
C ALA A 224 33.09 -2.96 -13.37
N LEU A 225 32.78 -2.54 -14.59
CA LEU A 225 33.13 -3.26 -15.81
C LEU A 225 34.66 -3.36 -16.01
N LYS A 226 35.40 -2.27 -15.73
CA LYS A 226 36.87 -2.29 -15.80
C LYS A 226 37.44 -3.36 -14.86
N LYS A 227 36.99 -3.42 -13.61
CA LYS A 227 37.44 -4.45 -12.65
C LYS A 227 37.13 -5.87 -13.11
N ILE A 228 35.97 -6.11 -13.74
CA ILE A 228 35.56 -7.41 -14.28
C ILE A 228 36.49 -7.81 -15.42
N TRP A 229 36.78 -6.90 -16.36
CA TRP A 229 37.65 -7.16 -17.50
C TRP A 229 39.10 -7.37 -17.08
N GLU A 230 39.64 -6.60 -16.13
CA GLU A 230 40.97 -6.78 -15.58
C GLU A 230 41.15 -8.20 -14.96
N LYS A 231 40.16 -8.65 -14.17
CA LYS A 231 40.16 -10.00 -13.62
C LYS A 231 40.09 -11.09 -14.69
N ALA A 232 39.29 -10.87 -15.75
CA ALA A 232 39.18 -11.84 -16.85
C ALA A 232 40.48 -11.98 -17.67
N ILE A 233 41.27 -10.91 -17.76
CA ILE A 233 42.58 -10.91 -18.44
C ILE A 233 43.63 -11.56 -17.56
N ALA A 234 43.61 -11.29 -16.24
CA ALA A 234 44.62 -11.86 -15.30
C ALA A 234 44.48 -13.38 -15.10
N ASN A 235 43.34 -13.96 -15.43
CA ASN A 235 43.07 -15.42 -15.31
C ASN A 235 43.26 -16.20 -16.63
N LYS A 236 43.78 -15.56 -17.68
CA LYS A 236 44.22 -16.19 -18.93
C LYS A 236 45.72 -16.35 -18.97
#